data_b88ae0345c0a43919e6ac6063f52f6fe
#
_entry.id   b88ae0345c0a43919e6ac6063f52f6fe
#
_cell.length_a   1.000
_cell.length_b   1.000
_cell.length_c   1.000
_cell.angle_alpha   90.00
_cell.angle_beta   90.00
_cell.angle_gamma   90.00
#
_symmetry.space_group_name_H-M   'P 1'
#
loop_
_entity.id
_entity.type
_entity.pdbx_description
1 polymer ?
#
loop_
_entity_poly.entity_id
_entity_poly.type
_entity_poly.pdbx_seq_one_letter_code
_entity_poly.pdbx_strand_id
1 'polypeptide(L)'
;MDMEVVKIINDDLNTLFEIKTDDGYTIESVHYRKTLCVSSQVGCSIKCSFCASGLNGLTRNLSFDEIINQYLMVKDKGYEIESIAFAGIGEPLLNWENVKQAFDYFKSQGLSVSFYTTGFPISNFKQLLALNHDGVNLSLHSVFEEKRKSLIPNSHTISQLIQVFKDHLQQLSNRKKKLYNIAYILIYGENDSYEEIDKLGEIAKELGIGVSLLKYNEIEFFPYKSVPDDRYEELFLRLREKGIRVTLSNKYRTRKIGGCGTLMVNRLELHKLNFTIF
;
A
#
# COMPACT_ATOMS: atom_id res chain seq x y z
N MET A 1 16.64 21.84 -4.55
CA MET A 1 15.34 21.25 -4.19
C MET A 1 15.34 21.08 -2.69
N ASP A 2 14.59 21.97 -2.01
CA ASP A 2 14.72 22.14 -0.54
C ASP A 2 13.65 21.36 0.25
N MET A 3 13.55 20.06 -0.03
CA MET A 3 12.76 19.18 0.84
C MET A 3 13.39 19.10 2.23
N GLU A 4 12.58 19.12 3.27
CA GLU A 4 13.05 19.00 4.65
C GLU A 4 12.16 18.10 5.50
N VAL A 5 12.76 17.37 6.45
CA VAL A 5 12.01 16.65 7.46
C VAL A 5 11.57 17.65 8.52
N VAL A 6 10.29 17.99 8.54
CA VAL A 6 9.71 19.00 9.45
C VAL A 6 9.25 18.40 10.78
N LYS A 7 8.97 17.08 10.80
CA LYS A 7 8.58 16.38 12.03
C LYS A 7 8.93 14.90 11.98
N ILE A 8 9.30 14.36 13.12
CA ILE A 8 9.51 12.93 13.32
C ILE A 8 8.60 12.47 14.44
N ILE A 9 7.79 11.47 14.19
CA ILE A 9 6.87 10.88 15.18
C ILE A 9 7.24 9.42 15.34
N ASN A 10 7.55 9.03 16.57
CA ASN A 10 7.93 7.66 16.90
C ASN A 10 6.86 6.99 17.75
N ASP A 11 6.61 5.72 17.51
CA ASP A 11 6.10 4.80 18.50
C ASP A 11 7.13 3.68 18.76
N ASP A 12 6.75 2.64 19.48
CA ASP A 12 7.66 1.54 19.83
C ASP A 12 8.20 0.79 18.61
N LEU A 13 7.57 0.91 17.44
CA LEU A 13 7.82 0.08 16.27
C LEU A 13 8.07 0.86 14.99
N ASN A 14 7.42 2.01 14.81
CA ASN A 14 7.44 2.80 13.59
C ASN A 14 8.01 4.19 13.84
N THR A 15 8.68 4.72 12.84
CA THR A 15 9.04 6.14 12.76
C THR A 15 8.38 6.75 11.54
N LEU A 16 7.51 7.73 11.76
CA LEU A 16 6.87 8.53 10.72
C LEU A 16 7.67 9.82 10.52
N PHE A 17 8.01 10.10 9.28
CA PHE A 17 8.66 11.33 8.85
C PHE A 17 7.65 12.18 8.09
N GLU A 18 7.32 13.37 8.61
CA GLU A 18 6.64 14.40 7.84
C GLU A 18 7.68 15.21 7.09
N ILE A 19 7.58 15.23 5.77
CA ILE A 19 8.55 15.81 4.85
C ILE A 19 7.86 16.91 4.07
N LYS A 20 8.36 18.13 4.18
CA LYS A 20 7.88 19.28 3.45
C LYS A 20 8.53 19.32 2.07
N THR A 21 7.71 19.54 1.03
CA THR A 21 8.14 19.75 -0.34
C THR A 21 8.38 21.25 -0.64
N ASP A 22 9.11 21.57 -1.69
CA ASP A 22 9.46 22.96 -2.06
C ASP A 22 8.23 23.85 -2.26
N ASP A 23 7.13 23.28 -2.75
CA ASP A 23 5.86 23.98 -2.97
C ASP A 23 4.94 24.01 -1.75
N GLY A 24 5.46 23.60 -0.59
CA GLY A 24 4.84 23.79 0.71
C GLY A 24 3.91 22.67 1.21
N TYR A 25 3.70 21.59 0.44
CA TYR A 25 2.98 20.43 0.92
C TYR A 25 3.83 19.61 1.90
N THR A 26 3.17 18.87 2.79
CA THR A 26 3.84 17.84 3.58
C THR A 26 3.35 16.46 3.14
N ILE A 27 4.30 15.57 2.90
CA ILE A 27 4.08 14.16 2.65
C ILE A 27 4.64 13.32 3.79
N GLU A 28 4.34 12.04 3.82
CA GLU A 28 4.76 11.15 4.88
C GLU A 28 5.52 9.94 4.35
N SER A 29 6.58 9.57 5.07
CA SER A 29 7.31 8.31 4.88
C SER A 29 7.38 7.58 6.21
N VAL A 30 7.39 6.24 6.17
CA VAL A 30 7.40 5.41 7.38
C VAL A 30 8.57 4.45 7.35
N HIS A 31 9.39 4.51 8.38
CA HIS A 31 10.44 3.53 8.62
C HIS A 31 9.99 2.53 9.68
N TYR A 32 10.15 1.25 9.40
CA TYR A 32 9.99 0.16 10.36
C TYR A 32 11.01 -0.93 10.09
N ARG A 33 11.68 -1.41 11.13
CA ARG A 33 12.84 -2.29 10.99
C ARG A 33 13.90 -1.68 10.06
N LYS A 34 14.05 -2.24 8.86
CA LYS A 34 14.97 -1.79 7.81
C LYS A 34 14.23 -1.49 6.50
N THR A 35 12.93 -1.29 6.58
CA THR A 35 12.09 -0.95 5.44
C THR A 35 11.63 0.50 5.54
N LEU A 36 11.75 1.24 4.45
CA LEU A 36 11.15 2.56 4.28
C LEU A 36 9.99 2.49 3.30
N CYS A 37 8.79 2.83 3.76
CA CYS A 37 7.65 3.11 2.90
C CYS A 37 7.77 4.52 2.35
N VAL A 38 7.82 4.66 1.03
CA VAL A 38 7.92 5.95 0.35
C VAL A 38 6.63 6.32 -0.33
N SER A 39 6.34 7.62 -0.36
CA SER A 39 5.23 8.21 -1.08
C SER A 39 5.61 8.49 -2.54
N SER A 40 4.65 8.39 -3.44
CA SER A 40 4.81 8.64 -4.87
C SER A 40 4.04 9.84 -5.39
N GLN A 41 3.11 10.38 -4.59
CA GLN A 41 2.24 11.49 -4.98
C GLN A 41 1.98 12.40 -3.78
N VAL A 42 1.53 13.61 -4.05
CA VAL A 42 0.87 14.50 -3.08
C VAL A 42 -0.63 14.27 -3.21
N GLY A 43 -1.19 13.44 -2.31
CA GLY A 43 -2.55 12.91 -2.40
C GLY A 43 -2.66 11.67 -3.26
N CYS A 44 -3.89 11.23 -3.56
CA CYS A 44 -4.14 10.04 -4.38
C CYS A 44 -5.48 10.15 -5.13
N SER A 45 -5.45 9.98 -6.45
CA SER A 45 -6.66 10.03 -7.27
C SER A 45 -7.48 8.74 -7.25
N ILE A 46 -6.96 7.64 -6.74
CA ILE A 46 -7.72 6.39 -6.57
C ILE A 46 -8.88 6.60 -5.60
N LYS A 47 -8.68 7.41 -4.55
CA LYS A 47 -9.71 7.79 -3.57
C LYS A 47 -10.37 6.59 -2.89
N CYS A 48 -9.56 5.60 -2.49
CA CYS A 48 -10.07 4.49 -1.69
C CYS A 48 -10.83 5.03 -0.48
N SER A 49 -12.07 4.59 -0.28
CA SER A 49 -12.99 5.13 0.72
C SER A 49 -12.52 4.95 2.18
N PHE A 50 -11.56 4.06 2.39
CA PHE A 50 -10.99 3.71 3.70
C PHE A 50 -9.57 4.26 3.93
N CYS A 51 -8.99 5.03 2.97
CA CYS A 51 -7.60 5.45 3.00
C CYS A 51 -7.47 6.97 3.11
N ALA A 52 -6.75 7.45 4.13
CA ALA A 52 -6.54 8.87 4.37
C ALA A 52 -5.78 9.58 3.23
N SER A 53 -4.90 8.87 2.52
CA SER A 53 -4.13 9.44 1.41
C SER A 53 -4.98 9.97 0.26
N GLY A 54 -6.19 9.42 0.07
CA GLY A 54 -7.13 9.83 -0.98
C GLY A 54 -8.13 10.90 -0.58
N LEU A 55 -8.15 11.33 0.69
CA LEU A 55 -9.18 12.19 1.26
C LEU A 55 -9.41 13.47 0.44
N ASN A 56 -8.34 14.15 0.09
CA ASN A 56 -8.37 15.40 -0.68
C ASN A 56 -8.10 15.19 -2.19
N GLY A 57 -8.07 13.94 -2.66
CA GLY A 57 -7.71 13.60 -4.02
C GLY A 57 -6.22 13.78 -4.33
N LEU A 58 -5.90 13.93 -5.61
CA LEU A 58 -4.53 14.14 -6.09
C LEU A 58 -4.27 15.63 -6.30
N THR A 59 -3.18 16.12 -5.74
CA THR A 59 -2.64 17.44 -6.05
C THR A 59 -1.66 17.35 -7.22
N ARG A 60 -0.62 16.49 -7.08
CA ARG A 60 0.38 16.27 -8.13
C ARG A 60 1.18 14.99 -7.89
N ASN A 61 1.89 14.58 -8.90
CA ASN A 61 2.93 13.55 -8.77
C ASN A 61 4.17 14.11 -8.08
N LEU A 62 4.88 13.26 -7.33
CA LEU A 62 6.23 13.56 -6.88
C LEU A 62 7.21 13.35 -8.04
N SER A 63 8.22 14.20 -8.14
CA SER A 63 9.32 14.00 -9.08
C SER A 63 10.21 12.81 -8.65
N PHE A 64 11.04 12.35 -9.56
CA PHE A 64 12.07 11.35 -9.26
C PHE A 64 12.91 11.77 -8.04
N ASP A 65 13.42 13.01 -8.04
CA ASP A 65 14.25 13.52 -6.95
C ASP A 65 13.49 13.57 -5.62
N GLU A 66 12.22 13.96 -5.62
CA GLU A 66 11.38 13.97 -4.40
C GLU A 66 11.16 12.56 -3.85
N ILE A 67 11.03 11.56 -4.73
CA ILE A 67 10.89 10.17 -4.29
C ILE A 67 12.18 9.67 -3.65
N ILE A 68 13.35 9.86 -4.29
CA ILE A 68 14.62 9.37 -3.73
C ILE A 68 15.08 10.16 -2.52
N ASN A 69 14.75 11.46 -2.43
CA ASN A 69 15.11 12.29 -1.29
C ASN A 69 14.45 11.83 0.01
N GLN A 70 13.27 11.21 -0.03
CA GLN A 70 12.69 10.57 1.16
C GLN A 70 13.65 9.53 1.76
N TYR A 71 14.26 8.69 0.91
CA TYR A 71 15.27 7.71 1.34
C TYR A 71 16.56 8.37 1.83
N LEU A 72 17.09 9.33 1.09
CA LEU A 72 18.35 10.00 1.43
C LEU A 72 18.26 10.72 2.78
N MET A 73 17.19 11.48 3.00
CA MET A 73 16.98 12.22 4.26
C MET A 73 16.80 11.30 5.47
N VAL A 74 16.11 10.18 5.32
CA VAL A 74 15.93 9.21 6.41
C VAL A 74 17.24 8.48 6.71
N LYS A 75 17.99 8.11 5.68
CA LYS A 75 19.32 7.51 5.80
C LYS A 75 20.31 8.45 6.47
N ASP A 76 20.33 9.73 6.11
CA ASP A 76 21.21 10.74 6.70
C ASP A 76 20.94 10.99 8.19
N LYS A 77 19.73 10.65 8.66
CA LYS A 77 19.39 10.66 10.09
C LYS A 77 19.84 9.40 10.84
N GLY A 78 20.57 8.50 10.17
CA GLY A 78 21.14 7.29 10.79
C GLY A 78 20.23 6.07 10.80
N TYR A 79 19.10 6.09 10.10
CA TYR A 79 18.22 4.93 9.99
C TYR A 79 18.76 3.94 8.97
N GLU A 80 18.87 2.68 9.38
CA GLU A 80 19.31 1.60 8.50
C GLU A 80 18.15 1.18 7.57
N ILE A 81 18.38 1.21 6.25
CA ILE A 81 17.39 0.87 5.23
C ILE A 81 17.98 -0.17 4.29
N GLU A 82 17.35 -1.33 4.22
CA GLU A 82 17.70 -2.44 3.31
C GLU A 82 16.62 -2.66 2.23
N SER A 83 15.41 -2.12 2.47
CA SER A 83 14.30 -2.27 1.53
C SER A 83 13.42 -1.02 1.44
N ILE A 84 12.89 -0.80 0.24
CA ILE A 84 11.93 0.24 -0.09
C ILE A 84 10.59 -0.42 -0.41
N ALA A 85 9.51 0.14 0.11
CA ALA A 85 8.16 -0.21 -0.27
C ALA A 85 7.44 1.01 -0.86
N PHE A 86 7.01 0.94 -2.11
CA PHE A 86 6.07 1.90 -2.67
C PHE A 86 4.68 1.62 -2.10
N ALA A 87 4.45 2.09 -0.88
CA ALA A 87 3.25 1.84 -0.09
C ALA A 87 2.83 3.07 0.75
N GLY A 88 3.43 4.24 0.47
CA GLY A 88 3.11 5.51 1.09
C GLY A 88 1.90 6.20 0.43
N ILE A 89 1.92 7.53 0.42
CA ILE A 89 0.86 8.34 -0.21
C ILE A 89 0.94 8.20 -1.73
N GLY A 90 -0.19 7.88 -2.37
CA GLY A 90 -0.34 7.79 -3.82
C GLY A 90 -0.45 6.37 -4.37
N GLU A 91 -0.85 6.30 -5.63
CA GLU A 91 -0.79 5.08 -6.45
C GLU A 91 0.47 5.13 -7.31
N PRO A 92 1.45 4.23 -7.11
CA PRO A 92 2.72 4.29 -7.81
C PRO A 92 2.57 4.18 -9.34
N LEU A 93 1.57 3.45 -9.83
CA LEU A 93 1.35 3.31 -11.27
C LEU A 93 0.82 4.59 -11.95
N LEU A 94 0.24 5.52 -11.18
CA LEU A 94 -0.20 6.82 -11.69
C LEU A 94 0.91 7.86 -11.75
N ASN A 95 2.07 7.54 -11.17
CA ASN A 95 3.31 8.32 -11.32
C ASN A 95 4.43 7.46 -11.91
N TRP A 96 4.10 6.66 -12.89
CA TRP A 96 4.95 5.54 -13.32
C TRP A 96 6.35 5.94 -13.78
N GLU A 97 6.48 7.01 -14.55
CA GLU A 97 7.78 7.43 -15.09
C GLU A 97 8.79 7.77 -13.96
N ASN A 98 8.36 8.55 -12.98
CA ASN A 98 9.22 8.91 -11.85
C ASN A 98 9.44 7.72 -10.90
N VAL A 99 8.41 6.90 -10.69
CA VAL A 99 8.48 5.69 -9.85
C VAL A 99 9.44 4.67 -10.46
N LYS A 100 9.40 4.47 -11.78
CA LYS A 100 10.31 3.55 -12.46
C LYS A 100 11.76 4.03 -12.37
N GLN A 101 12.03 5.31 -12.56
CA GLN A 101 13.37 5.87 -12.38
C GLN A 101 13.85 5.70 -10.93
N ALA A 102 13.00 5.96 -9.96
CA ALA A 102 13.32 5.75 -8.55
C ALA A 102 13.56 4.27 -8.22
N PHE A 103 12.78 3.35 -8.81
CA PHE A 103 13.01 1.91 -8.71
C PHE A 103 14.43 1.54 -9.20
N ASP A 104 14.80 1.99 -10.39
CA ASP A 104 16.12 1.70 -10.97
C ASP A 104 17.25 2.26 -10.08
N TYR A 105 17.07 3.46 -9.53
CA TYR A 105 17.99 4.05 -8.55
C TYR A 105 18.11 3.19 -7.29
N PHE A 106 16.99 2.83 -6.65
CA PHE A 106 17.03 2.02 -5.42
C PHE A 106 17.66 0.64 -5.65
N LYS A 107 17.36 0.02 -6.78
CA LYS A 107 18.02 -1.25 -7.17
C LYS A 107 19.52 -1.08 -7.36
N SER A 108 19.98 0.03 -7.93
CA SER A 108 21.42 0.34 -8.07
C SER A 108 22.12 0.54 -6.73
N GLN A 109 21.39 0.94 -5.69
CA GLN A 109 21.89 1.04 -4.31
C GLN A 109 21.91 -0.31 -3.57
N GLY A 110 21.53 -1.41 -4.22
CA GLY A 110 21.45 -2.74 -3.62
C GLY A 110 20.23 -2.97 -2.73
N LEU A 111 19.23 -2.10 -2.80
CA LEU A 111 18.02 -2.20 -1.99
C LEU A 111 17.02 -3.18 -2.60
N SER A 112 16.28 -3.89 -1.75
CA SER A 112 15.08 -4.62 -2.15
C SER A 112 13.94 -3.62 -2.39
N VAL A 113 13.16 -3.82 -3.46
CA VAL A 113 12.05 -2.90 -3.79
C VAL A 113 10.76 -3.66 -4.03
N SER A 114 9.71 -3.29 -3.29
CA SER A 114 8.38 -3.88 -3.38
C SER A 114 7.30 -2.82 -3.62
N PHE A 115 6.16 -3.29 -4.15
CA PHE A 115 5.03 -2.43 -4.52
C PHE A 115 3.73 -2.90 -3.91
N TYR A 116 2.91 -1.93 -3.49
CA TYR A 116 1.49 -2.07 -3.22
C TYR A 116 0.75 -1.20 -4.22
N THR A 117 -0.17 -1.79 -4.97
CA THR A 117 -0.87 -1.09 -6.07
C THR A 117 -2.27 -1.64 -6.27
N THR A 118 -3.18 -0.79 -6.71
CA THR A 118 -4.52 -1.18 -7.16
C THR A 118 -4.51 -1.82 -8.56
N GLY A 119 -3.35 -1.78 -9.25
CA GLY A 119 -3.20 -2.25 -10.63
C GLY A 119 -3.71 -1.25 -11.68
N PHE A 120 -3.94 0.00 -11.31
CA PHE A 120 -4.44 1.04 -12.21
C PHE A 120 -3.36 2.08 -12.55
N PRO A 121 -3.09 2.38 -13.86
CA PRO A 121 -3.68 1.76 -15.04
C PRO A 121 -3.01 0.43 -15.43
N ILE A 122 -3.76 -0.44 -16.10
CA ILE A 122 -3.27 -1.76 -16.54
C ILE A 122 -2.01 -1.70 -17.39
N SER A 123 -1.85 -0.68 -18.23
CA SER A 123 -0.64 -0.50 -19.06
C SER A 123 0.63 -0.44 -18.21
N ASN A 124 0.60 0.34 -17.14
CA ASN A 124 1.73 0.49 -16.21
C ASN A 124 1.85 -0.71 -15.27
N PHE A 125 0.71 -1.35 -14.91
CA PHE A 125 0.72 -2.59 -14.14
C PHE A 125 1.47 -3.71 -14.88
N LYS A 126 1.25 -3.88 -16.18
CA LYS A 126 2.01 -4.84 -17.00
C LYS A 126 3.52 -4.54 -17.00
N GLN A 127 3.90 -3.27 -17.07
CA GLN A 127 5.30 -2.86 -17.01
C GLN A 127 5.92 -3.17 -15.62
N LEU A 128 5.20 -2.86 -14.53
CA LEU A 128 5.62 -3.21 -13.18
C LEU A 128 5.89 -4.71 -13.02
N LEU A 129 4.97 -5.55 -13.50
CA LEU A 129 5.10 -7.01 -13.40
C LEU A 129 6.35 -7.54 -14.11
N ALA A 130 6.82 -6.86 -15.16
CA ALA A 130 8.02 -7.22 -15.92
C ALA A 130 9.34 -6.76 -15.27
N LEU A 131 9.30 -5.91 -14.23
CA LEU A 131 10.51 -5.47 -13.53
C LEU A 131 11.14 -6.58 -12.67
N ASN A 132 12.42 -6.45 -12.38
CA ASN A 132 13.11 -7.30 -11.41
C ASN A 132 12.87 -6.79 -9.96
N HIS A 133 11.61 -6.75 -9.57
CA HIS A 133 11.18 -6.34 -8.24
C HIS A 133 11.32 -7.46 -7.20
N ASP A 134 11.22 -7.10 -5.92
CA ASP A 134 11.31 -8.05 -4.80
C ASP A 134 9.93 -8.36 -4.16
N GLY A 135 8.87 -7.76 -4.69
CA GLY A 135 7.49 -8.05 -4.29
C GLY A 135 6.45 -7.17 -4.96
N VAL A 136 5.33 -7.77 -5.36
CA VAL A 136 4.14 -7.04 -5.83
C VAL A 136 2.92 -7.53 -5.06
N ASN A 137 2.21 -6.60 -4.45
CA ASN A 137 0.98 -6.82 -3.72
C ASN A 137 -0.16 -6.09 -4.45
N LEU A 138 -1.04 -6.85 -5.10
CA LEU A 138 -2.23 -6.30 -5.75
C LEU A 138 -3.30 -6.01 -4.70
N SER A 139 -3.61 -4.75 -4.49
CA SER A 139 -4.68 -4.28 -3.58
C SER A 139 -6.04 -4.59 -4.18
N LEU A 140 -6.65 -5.71 -3.76
CA LEU A 140 -7.94 -6.15 -4.29
C LEU A 140 -9.10 -5.68 -3.40
N HIS A 141 -9.05 -5.98 -2.12
CA HIS A 141 -9.93 -5.54 -1.02
C HIS A 141 -11.41 -5.94 -1.13
N SER A 142 -11.85 -6.51 -2.23
CA SER A 142 -13.06 -7.30 -2.39
C SER A 142 -12.96 -8.17 -3.64
N VAL A 143 -13.69 -9.27 -3.65
CA VAL A 143 -13.83 -10.20 -4.79
C VAL A 143 -15.16 -10.02 -5.52
N PHE A 144 -15.98 -9.07 -5.08
CA PHE A 144 -17.23 -8.66 -5.73
C PHE A 144 -17.05 -7.27 -6.35
N GLU A 145 -17.37 -7.12 -7.63
CA GLU A 145 -17.14 -5.90 -8.42
C GLU A 145 -17.78 -4.66 -7.78
N GLU A 146 -19.07 -4.74 -7.39
CA GLU A 146 -19.78 -3.63 -6.78
C GLU A 146 -19.14 -3.19 -5.46
N LYS A 147 -18.78 -4.14 -4.60
CA LYS A 147 -18.13 -3.86 -3.34
C LYS A 147 -16.74 -3.27 -3.58
N ARG A 148 -15.96 -3.87 -4.48
CA ARG A 148 -14.63 -3.34 -4.81
C ARG A 148 -14.71 -1.91 -5.36
N LYS A 149 -15.67 -1.64 -6.24
CA LYS A 149 -15.88 -0.29 -6.78
C LYS A 149 -16.28 0.72 -5.70
N SER A 150 -17.03 0.31 -4.68
CA SER A 150 -17.33 1.19 -3.54
C SER A 150 -16.09 1.48 -2.67
N LEU A 151 -15.21 0.50 -2.50
CA LEU A 151 -13.98 0.64 -1.70
C LEU A 151 -12.86 1.32 -2.49
N ILE A 152 -12.73 1.03 -3.79
CA ILE A 152 -11.70 1.54 -4.70
C ILE A 152 -12.38 2.10 -5.97
N PRO A 153 -12.90 3.33 -5.92
CA PRO A 153 -13.74 3.88 -6.98
C PRO A 153 -13.06 3.98 -8.35
N ASN A 154 -11.78 4.37 -8.36
CA ASN A 154 -11.00 4.56 -9.57
C ASN A 154 -10.07 3.35 -9.80
N SER A 155 -10.63 2.27 -10.32
CA SER A 155 -9.88 1.05 -10.57
C SER A 155 -10.45 0.28 -11.77
N HIS A 156 -9.65 -0.65 -12.31
CA HIS A 156 -10.12 -1.64 -13.28
C HIS A 156 -11.01 -2.70 -12.62
N THR A 157 -11.76 -3.44 -13.43
CA THR A 157 -12.56 -4.58 -12.94
C THR A 157 -11.66 -5.68 -12.39
N ILE A 158 -12.19 -6.47 -11.47
CA ILE A 158 -11.48 -7.63 -10.89
C ILE A 158 -11.05 -8.59 -12.00
N SER A 159 -11.94 -8.88 -12.93
CA SER A 159 -11.65 -9.79 -14.06
C SER A 159 -10.47 -9.31 -14.92
N GLN A 160 -10.41 -8.01 -15.23
CA GLN A 160 -9.28 -7.43 -15.97
C GLN A 160 -7.95 -7.57 -15.23
N LEU A 161 -7.95 -7.26 -13.92
CA LEU A 161 -6.75 -7.35 -13.09
C LEU A 161 -6.26 -8.80 -12.94
N ILE A 162 -7.18 -9.73 -12.67
CA ILE A 162 -6.87 -11.14 -12.51
C ILE A 162 -6.35 -11.72 -13.83
N GLN A 163 -6.93 -11.34 -14.97
CA GLN A 163 -6.44 -11.80 -16.26
C GLN A 163 -5.00 -11.33 -16.52
N VAL A 164 -4.68 -10.07 -16.26
CA VAL A 164 -3.30 -9.54 -16.40
C VAL A 164 -2.34 -10.28 -15.48
N PHE A 165 -2.73 -10.53 -14.23
CA PHE A 165 -1.91 -11.29 -13.30
C PHE A 165 -1.69 -12.73 -13.77
N LYS A 166 -2.76 -13.40 -14.21
CA LYS A 166 -2.73 -14.77 -14.72
C LYS A 166 -1.77 -14.89 -15.91
N ASP A 167 -1.91 -14.02 -16.91
CA ASP A 167 -1.07 -14.02 -18.12
C ASP A 167 0.43 -13.89 -17.77
N HIS A 168 0.75 -13.04 -16.80
CA HIS A 168 2.12 -12.88 -16.31
C HIS A 168 2.60 -14.10 -15.50
N LEU A 169 1.81 -14.54 -14.53
CA LEU A 169 2.21 -15.58 -13.58
C LEU A 169 2.35 -16.97 -14.24
N GLN A 170 1.62 -17.26 -15.31
CA GLN A 170 1.74 -18.52 -16.04
C GLN A 170 3.15 -18.79 -16.56
N GLN A 171 3.93 -17.74 -16.82
CA GLN A 171 5.29 -17.83 -17.32
C GLN A 171 6.33 -18.00 -16.23
N LEU A 172 5.93 -17.95 -14.95
CA LEU A 172 6.83 -17.95 -13.81
C LEU A 172 6.90 -19.30 -13.11
N SER A 173 8.10 -19.62 -12.59
CA SER A 173 8.26 -20.75 -11.69
C SER A 173 7.53 -20.51 -10.35
N ASN A 174 7.19 -21.59 -9.64
CA ASN A 174 6.57 -21.51 -8.31
C ASN A 174 7.43 -20.71 -7.31
N ARG A 175 8.76 -20.71 -7.46
CA ARG A 175 9.66 -19.90 -6.63
C ARG A 175 9.42 -18.40 -6.88
N LYS A 176 9.33 -17.98 -8.14
CA LYS A 176 9.10 -16.59 -8.51
C LYS A 176 7.70 -16.11 -8.15
N LYS A 177 6.69 -16.98 -8.24
CA LYS A 177 5.31 -16.66 -7.81
C LYS A 177 5.20 -16.25 -6.34
N LYS A 178 6.18 -16.63 -5.49
CA LYS A 178 6.21 -16.23 -4.07
C LYS A 178 6.41 -14.73 -3.86
N LEU A 179 6.88 -14.00 -4.87
CA LEU A 179 7.02 -12.54 -4.83
C LEU A 179 5.68 -11.80 -5.05
N TYR A 180 4.63 -12.53 -5.41
CA TYR A 180 3.32 -11.94 -5.73
C TYR A 180 2.29 -12.34 -4.69
N ASN A 181 1.48 -11.37 -4.28
CA ASN A 181 0.38 -11.58 -3.34
C ASN A 181 -0.84 -10.73 -3.74
N ILE A 182 -2.01 -11.17 -3.32
CA ILE A 182 -3.18 -10.31 -3.22
C ILE A 182 -3.12 -9.65 -1.83
N ALA A 183 -3.07 -8.33 -1.78
CA ALA A 183 -3.27 -7.58 -0.55
C ALA A 183 -4.78 -7.41 -0.32
N TYR A 184 -5.24 -7.83 0.85
CA TYR A 184 -6.65 -7.79 1.21
C TYR A 184 -6.81 -7.22 2.62
N ILE A 185 -7.35 -6.00 2.69
CA ILE A 185 -7.63 -5.35 3.97
C ILE A 185 -9.00 -5.77 4.47
N LEU A 186 -9.09 -6.27 5.69
CA LEU A 186 -10.35 -6.66 6.31
C LEU A 186 -10.99 -5.47 7.01
N ILE A 187 -12.20 -5.13 6.57
CA ILE A 187 -13.05 -4.07 7.11
C ILE A 187 -14.33 -4.72 7.63
N TYR A 188 -14.61 -4.53 8.91
CA TYR A 188 -15.74 -5.18 9.59
C TYR A 188 -17.07 -4.86 8.93
N GLY A 189 -17.83 -5.89 8.60
CA GLY A 189 -19.15 -5.78 7.98
C GLY A 189 -19.14 -5.36 6.50
N GLU A 190 -17.96 -5.09 5.91
CA GLU A 190 -17.84 -4.67 4.51
C GLU A 190 -17.37 -5.79 3.59
N ASN A 191 -16.27 -6.46 3.93
CA ASN A 191 -15.62 -7.44 3.08
C ASN A 191 -15.07 -8.65 3.87
N ASP A 192 -15.60 -8.91 5.05
CA ASP A 192 -15.17 -9.96 5.97
C ASP A 192 -16.11 -11.17 6.01
N SER A 193 -17.00 -11.33 5.01
CA SER A 193 -17.90 -12.49 4.92
C SER A 193 -17.13 -13.76 4.52
N TYR A 194 -17.66 -14.92 4.88
CA TYR A 194 -17.08 -16.20 4.45
C TYR A 194 -17.06 -16.35 2.93
N GLU A 195 -18.08 -15.85 2.24
CA GLU A 195 -18.13 -15.90 0.78
C GLU A 195 -17.01 -15.08 0.13
N GLU A 196 -16.74 -13.87 0.66
CA GLU A 196 -15.59 -13.04 0.23
C GLU A 196 -14.28 -13.81 0.39
N ILE A 197 -14.06 -14.40 1.56
CA ILE A 197 -12.81 -15.08 1.89
C ILE A 197 -12.64 -16.38 1.10
N ASP A 198 -13.72 -17.11 0.87
CA ASP A 198 -13.68 -18.34 0.08
C ASP A 198 -13.32 -18.05 -1.39
N LYS A 199 -13.96 -17.07 -2.00
CA LYS A 199 -13.63 -16.61 -3.35
C LYS A 199 -12.22 -16.04 -3.45
N LEU A 200 -11.77 -15.29 -2.45
CA LEU A 200 -10.40 -14.80 -2.39
C LEU A 200 -9.40 -15.97 -2.39
N GLY A 201 -9.68 -17.00 -1.62
CA GLY A 201 -8.89 -18.23 -1.58
C GLY A 201 -8.86 -18.95 -2.93
N GLU A 202 -10.00 -19.05 -3.62
CA GLU A 202 -10.10 -19.65 -4.95
C GLU A 202 -9.25 -18.89 -5.98
N ILE A 203 -9.35 -17.57 -6.02
CA ILE A 203 -8.53 -16.72 -6.89
C ILE A 203 -7.03 -16.89 -6.60
N ALA A 204 -6.63 -16.83 -5.34
CA ALA A 204 -5.23 -16.98 -4.95
C ALA A 204 -4.68 -18.36 -5.34
N LYS A 205 -5.47 -19.41 -5.17
CA LYS A 205 -5.13 -20.78 -5.54
C LYS A 205 -5.01 -20.96 -7.06
N GLU A 206 -5.94 -20.41 -7.82
CA GLU A 206 -5.90 -20.42 -9.30
C GLU A 206 -4.63 -19.73 -9.81
N LEU A 207 -4.26 -18.59 -9.24
CA LEU A 207 -3.06 -17.85 -9.61
C LEU A 207 -1.76 -18.48 -9.07
N GLY A 208 -1.83 -19.36 -8.07
CA GLY A 208 -0.67 -19.94 -7.41
C GLY A 208 0.14 -18.94 -6.57
N ILE A 209 -0.52 -17.92 -6.01
CA ILE A 209 0.10 -16.85 -5.21
C ILE A 209 -0.43 -16.83 -3.78
N GLY A 210 0.14 -15.96 -2.93
CA GLY A 210 -0.31 -15.79 -1.56
C GLY A 210 -1.32 -14.66 -1.38
N VAL A 211 -1.88 -14.60 -0.18
CA VAL A 211 -2.72 -13.50 0.30
C VAL A 211 -1.98 -12.79 1.44
N SER A 212 -1.84 -11.48 1.33
CA SER A 212 -1.43 -10.61 2.42
C SER A 212 -2.70 -10.09 3.10
N LEU A 213 -3.09 -10.76 4.18
CA LEU A 213 -4.30 -10.41 4.91
C LEU A 213 -4.00 -9.27 5.88
N LEU A 214 -4.55 -8.10 5.60
CA LEU A 214 -4.27 -6.88 6.34
C LEU A 214 -5.43 -6.55 7.28
N LYS A 215 -5.11 -6.11 8.48
CA LYS A 215 -6.08 -5.57 9.41
C LYS A 215 -6.27 -4.08 9.16
N TYR A 216 -7.50 -3.60 9.10
CA TYR A 216 -7.80 -2.18 8.91
C TYR A 216 -7.32 -1.36 10.11
N ASN A 217 -6.72 -0.21 9.85
CA ASN A 217 -6.42 0.78 10.88
C ASN A 217 -7.52 1.82 10.91
N GLU A 218 -8.26 1.89 12.03
CA GLU A 218 -9.36 2.83 12.18
C GLU A 218 -8.85 4.27 12.13
N ILE A 219 -9.53 5.09 11.33
CA ILE A 219 -9.25 6.51 11.16
C ILE A 219 -10.49 7.24 11.69
N GLU A 220 -10.28 8.19 12.59
CA GLU A 220 -11.33 8.82 13.40
C GLU A 220 -12.51 9.36 12.59
N PHE A 221 -12.23 9.90 11.40
CA PHE A 221 -13.24 10.52 10.55
C PHE A 221 -13.80 9.60 9.43
N PHE A 222 -13.44 8.30 9.43
CA PHE A 222 -14.02 7.32 8.53
C PHE A 222 -15.00 6.40 9.28
N PRO A 223 -16.09 5.96 8.62
CA PRO A 223 -17.12 5.13 9.26
C PRO A 223 -16.69 3.67 9.49
N TYR A 224 -15.55 3.28 8.93
CA TYR A 224 -15.10 1.90 8.90
C TYR A 224 -14.50 1.44 10.22
N LYS A 225 -14.70 0.16 10.53
CA LYS A 225 -14.18 -0.49 11.72
C LYS A 225 -13.26 -1.65 11.37
N SER A 226 -12.28 -1.89 12.22
CA SER A 226 -11.44 -3.08 12.14
C SER A 226 -12.22 -4.32 12.57
N VAL A 227 -11.92 -5.46 11.96
CA VAL A 227 -12.47 -6.73 12.44
C VAL A 227 -11.90 -7.07 13.82
N PRO A 228 -12.68 -7.66 14.74
CA PRO A 228 -12.19 -8.19 16.00
C PRO A 228 -11.06 -9.21 15.79
N ASP A 229 -10.21 -9.40 16.80
CA ASP A 229 -9.03 -10.27 16.67
C ASP A 229 -9.41 -11.75 16.43
N ASP A 230 -10.44 -12.23 17.09
CA ASP A 230 -11.01 -13.57 16.90
C ASP A 230 -11.54 -13.76 15.48
N ARG A 231 -12.23 -12.77 14.93
CA ARG A 231 -12.71 -12.80 13.55
C ARG A 231 -11.56 -12.77 12.56
N TYR A 232 -10.53 -11.98 12.83
CA TYR A 232 -9.33 -11.93 11.99
C TYR A 232 -8.62 -13.28 11.95
N GLU A 233 -8.45 -13.91 13.11
CA GLU A 233 -7.85 -15.23 13.22
C GLU A 233 -8.68 -16.30 12.50
N GLU A 234 -9.99 -16.30 12.68
CA GLU A 234 -10.91 -17.21 12.01
C GLU A 234 -10.76 -17.14 10.47
N LEU A 235 -10.79 -15.94 9.90
CA LEU A 235 -10.69 -15.75 8.46
C LEU A 235 -9.30 -16.12 7.92
N PHE A 236 -8.27 -15.88 8.72
CA PHE A 236 -6.91 -16.34 8.41
C PHE A 236 -6.85 -17.86 8.35
N LEU A 237 -7.36 -18.56 9.38
CA LEU A 237 -7.37 -20.03 9.44
C LEU A 237 -8.17 -20.62 8.28
N ARG A 238 -9.31 -20.02 7.92
CA ARG A 238 -10.13 -20.42 6.79
C ARG A 238 -9.36 -20.44 5.46
N LEU A 239 -8.55 -19.42 5.19
CA LEU A 239 -7.67 -19.40 4.02
C LEU A 239 -6.55 -20.43 4.11
N ARG A 240 -5.97 -20.61 5.30
CA ARG A 240 -4.91 -21.60 5.54
C ARG A 240 -5.39 -23.04 5.31
N GLU A 241 -6.59 -23.39 5.76
CA GLU A 241 -7.21 -24.69 5.56
C GLU A 241 -7.43 -25.02 4.07
N LYS A 242 -7.63 -24.02 3.23
CA LYS A 242 -7.69 -24.17 1.78
C LYS A 242 -6.31 -24.34 1.11
N GLY A 243 -5.24 -24.37 1.89
CA GLY A 243 -3.86 -24.50 1.41
C GLY A 243 -3.26 -23.21 0.86
N ILE A 244 -3.86 -22.06 1.15
CA ILE A 244 -3.35 -20.76 0.70
C ILE A 244 -2.19 -20.31 1.60
N ARG A 245 -1.14 -19.78 0.98
CA ARG A 245 -0.08 -19.08 1.69
C ARG A 245 -0.60 -17.72 2.12
N VAL A 246 -0.80 -17.53 3.42
CA VAL A 246 -1.30 -16.27 3.98
C VAL A 246 -0.21 -15.63 4.84
N THR A 247 0.05 -14.35 4.60
CA THR A 247 0.84 -13.50 5.48
C THR A 247 -0.08 -12.59 6.28
N LEU A 248 0.10 -12.59 7.60
CA LEU A 248 -0.67 -11.73 8.50
C LEU A 248 -0.18 -10.28 8.45
N SER A 249 -1.07 -9.36 8.75
CA SER A 249 -0.72 -8.01 9.14
C SER A 249 0.25 -8.07 10.32
N ASN A 250 1.46 -7.63 10.10
CA ASN A 250 2.42 -7.60 11.20
C ASN A 250 2.15 -6.42 12.13
N LYS A 251 2.74 -6.46 13.33
CA LYS A 251 2.58 -5.43 14.36
C LYS A 251 2.97 -4.01 13.93
N TYR A 252 3.77 -3.85 12.88
CA TYR A 252 4.18 -2.55 12.35
C TYR A 252 3.07 -1.90 11.51
N ARG A 253 2.26 -2.71 10.81
CA ARG A 253 1.20 -2.25 9.91
C ARG A 253 -0.10 -1.90 10.63
N THR A 254 -0.29 -2.40 11.86
CA THR A 254 -1.48 -2.20 12.69
C THR A 254 -1.29 -1.09 13.74
N ARG A 255 -0.54 -0.06 13.40
CA ARG A 255 -0.23 1.05 14.31
C ARG A 255 -0.97 2.32 13.87
N LYS A 256 -1.34 3.16 14.83
CA LYS A 256 -1.91 4.49 14.56
C LYS A 256 -0.90 5.38 13.83
N ILE A 257 0.39 5.20 14.15
CA ILE A 257 1.50 5.93 13.53
C ILE A 257 2.05 5.08 12.39
N GLY A 258 1.83 5.56 11.15
CA GLY A 258 2.38 4.95 9.95
C GLY A 258 1.80 3.60 9.56
N GLY A 259 0.68 3.17 10.13
CA GLY A 259 -0.02 1.96 9.70
C GLY A 259 -0.62 2.12 8.29
N CYS A 260 -0.92 0.98 7.64
CA CYS A 260 -1.48 0.99 6.30
C CYS A 260 -2.77 1.83 6.21
N GLY A 261 -2.87 2.70 5.22
CA GLY A 261 -4.03 3.57 4.97
C GLY A 261 -4.09 4.85 5.82
N THR A 262 -3.19 5.03 6.79
CA THR A 262 -3.23 6.17 7.74
C THR A 262 -2.44 7.40 7.28
N LEU A 263 -1.62 7.29 6.24
CA LEU A 263 -0.78 8.38 5.76
C LEU A 263 -1.61 9.45 5.05
N MET A 264 -1.32 10.71 5.33
CA MET A 264 -2.06 11.85 4.77
C MET A 264 -1.15 13.02 4.42
N VAL A 265 -1.63 13.84 3.48
CA VAL A 265 -1.00 15.11 3.11
C VAL A 265 -1.37 16.17 4.16
N ASN A 266 -0.40 17.04 4.51
CA ASN A 266 -0.63 18.20 5.40
C ASN A 266 -1.28 17.84 6.74
N ARG A 267 -0.87 16.74 7.37
CA ARG A 267 -1.41 16.27 8.66
C ARG A 267 -1.44 17.36 9.72
N LEU A 268 -0.39 18.16 9.85
CA LEU A 268 -0.29 19.23 10.84
C LEU A 268 -1.33 20.33 10.65
N GLU A 269 -1.70 20.64 9.40
CA GLU A 269 -2.72 21.64 9.10
C GLU A 269 -4.12 21.13 9.42
N LEU A 270 -4.38 19.85 9.16
CA LEU A 270 -5.67 19.21 9.52
C LEU A 270 -5.93 19.22 11.03
N HIS A 271 -4.90 19.02 11.84
CA HIS A 271 -5.02 19.13 13.30
C HIS A 271 -5.25 20.58 13.78
N LYS A 272 -4.75 21.60 13.07
CA LYS A 272 -4.98 23.02 13.40
C LYS A 272 -6.38 23.49 13.06
N LEU A 273 -7.01 22.87 12.08
CA LEU A 273 -8.34 23.29 11.60
C LEU A 273 -9.50 22.75 12.44
N ASN A 274 -9.22 22.01 13.54
CA ASN A 274 -10.26 21.41 14.41
C ASN A 274 -11.43 20.92 13.57
N PHE A 275 -11.19 19.96 12.65
CA PHE A 275 -12.27 19.36 11.90
C PHE A 275 -13.15 18.55 12.87
N THR A 276 -14.07 19.27 13.53
CA THR A 276 -15.30 18.70 14.04
C THR A 276 -16.15 18.42 12.79
N ILE A 277 -15.97 17.28 12.20
CA ILE A 277 -16.86 16.81 11.15
C ILE A 277 -17.98 16.04 11.87
N PHE A 278 -19.17 16.65 11.86
CA PHE A 278 -20.43 16.06 12.28
C PHE A 278 -20.73 14.79 11.49
#